data_29cfb6260c2c72657edc8e713717df8f
#
_entry.id   29cfb6260c2c72657edc8e713717df8f
#
_cell.length_a   1.000
_cell.length_b   1.000
_cell.length_c   1.000
_cell.angle_alpha   90.00
_cell.angle_beta   90.00
_cell.angle_gamma   90.00
#
_symmetry.space_group_name_H-M   'P 1'
#
loop_
_entity.id
_entity.type
_entity.pdbx_description
1 polymer ?
#
loop_
_entity_poly.entity_id
_entity_poly.type
_entity_poly.pdbx_seq_one_letter_code
_entity_poly.pdbx_strand_id
1 'polypeptide(L)'
;MKNALLLLGFLLSIGLTAISQSAKRIHRKATLIDTHNDVLSSSVLDGVDISNRTKEGHSDLVRWKEGGLDVQFFSVWTGEKPRTKEGFFHDAVALIDSLGVLILKNPQRMVLARTYGDMKKGLRQDKLVSLIGVEGGHMIEDDLGKLQELHAQGMRYMTLTWNNSTKWATSAKDETEQGAKLEHKGLNDFGKQVVRRMNELGIIVDLSHTGEQTFYDALAVTSKPVLLSHSSVYNICPVFRNVKDEQIKAVAKNGGVICINFYSGFISRGYDERSDYLTGPGRKIIQDSLAKIYTDTSAVRTQWRKFYRAEMKKFQPTLAQLVDHIDYIVKLVGDDYAGIGSDYDGVSALPEGMDDVTTYPKITEELLRRGYSRASIRKILGGNVMRVMKANFGR
;
A
#
# COMPACT_ATOMS: atom_id res chain seq x y z
N MET A 1 29.54 28.99 -29.00
CA MET A 1 28.88 28.58 -27.71
C MET A 1 27.36 28.52 -27.81
N LYS A 2 26.64 29.52 -28.32
CA LYS A 2 25.15 29.50 -28.42
C LYS A 2 24.60 28.30 -29.25
N ASN A 3 25.24 27.94 -30.38
CA ASN A 3 24.77 26.83 -31.21
C ASN A 3 25.03 25.45 -30.59
N ALA A 4 26.07 25.29 -29.79
CA ALA A 4 26.34 24.04 -29.06
C ALA A 4 25.33 23.81 -27.91
N LEU A 5 24.91 24.88 -27.22
CA LEU A 5 23.86 24.83 -26.18
C LEU A 5 22.47 24.51 -26.77
N LEU A 6 22.15 25.06 -27.96
CA LEU A 6 20.92 24.72 -28.66
C LEU A 6 20.89 23.28 -29.17
N LEU A 7 22.02 22.75 -29.66
CA LEU A 7 22.12 21.35 -30.09
C LEU A 7 22.01 20.39 -28.91
N LEU A 8 22.64 20.71 -27.78
CA LEU A 8 22.58 19.92 -26.54
C LEU A 8 21.16 19.91 -25.99
N GLY A 9 20.45 21.04 -25.97
CA GLY A 9 19.04 21.13 -25.55
C GLY A 9 18.11 20.33 -26.45
N PHE A 10 18.35 20.33 -27.78
CA PHE A 10 17.57 19.56 -28.74
C PHE A 10 17.80 18.05 -28.62
N LEU A 11 19.04 17.61 -28.43
CA LEU A 11 19.37 16.19 -28.19
C LEU A 11 18.80 15.68 -26.88
N LEU A 12 18.83 16.49 -25.82
CA LEU A 12 18.20 16.17 -24.53
C LEU A 12 16.68 16.05 -24.65
N SER A 13 16.02 16.94 -25.40
CA SER A 13 14.56 16.89 -25.61
C SER A 13 14.12 15.67 -26.42
N ILE A 14 14.91 15.27 -27.44
CA ILE A 14 14.65 14.03 -28.21
C ILE A 14 14.84 12.79 -27.32
N GLY A 15 15.87 12.78 -26.48
CA GLY A 15 16.12 11.68 -25.55
C GLY A 15 14.97 11.50 -24.56
N LEU A 16 14.47 12.57 -23.96
CA LEU A 16 13.36 12.55 -23.01
C LEU A 16 12.05 12.09 -23.66
N THR A 17 11.74 12.55 -24.87
CA THR A 17 10.53 12.12 -25.60
C THR A 17 10.60 10.64 -25.98
N ALA A 18 11.76 10.12 -26.37
CA ALA A 18 11.94 8.72 -26.69
C ALA A 18 11.80 7.80 -25.45
N ILE A 19 12.31 8.23 -24.30
CA ILE A 19 12.14 7.53 -23.02
C ILE A 19 10.66 7.48 -22.65
N SER A 20 9.95 8.60 -22.68
CA SER A 20 8.52 8.70 -22.33
C SER A 20 7.64 7.81 -23.22
N GLN A 21 7.86 7.81 -24.55
CA GLN A 21 7.15 6.92 -25.47
C GLN A 21 7.43 5.43 -25.21
N SER A 22 8.70 5.10 -24.90
CA SER A 22 9.10 3.74 -24.54
C SER A 22 8.45 3.31 -23.21
N ALA A 23 8.45 4.18 -22.21
CA ALA A 23 7.83 3.94 -20.91
C ALA A 23 6.33 3.66 -21.04
N LYS A 24 5.59 4.51 -21.78
CA LYS A 24 4.15 4.30 -22.05
C LYS A 24 3.87 2.96 -22.71
N ARG A 25 4.73 2.52 -23.64
CA ARG A 25 4.59 1.21 -24.30
C ARG A 25 4.87 0.05 -23.35
N ILE A 26 5.87 0.17 -22.47
CA ILE A 26 6.22 -0.83 -21.47
C ILE A 26 5.08 -0.94 -20.47
N HIS A 27 4.62 0.19 -19.94
CA HIS A 27 3.55 0.29 -18.96
C HIS A 27 2.27 -0.39 -19.45
N ARG A 28 1.79 -0.06 -20.65
CA ARG A 28 0.59 -0.68 -21.26
C ARG A 28 0.71 -2.17 -21.58
N LYS A 29 1.94 -2.72 -21.64
CA LYS A 29 2.20 -4.15 -21.88
C LYS A 29 2.54 -4.93 -20.62
N ALA A 30 2.79 -4.26 -19.51
CA ALA A 30 2.93 -4.86 -18.21
C ALA A 30 1.55 -5.13 -17.61
N THR A 31 1.43 -6.10 -16.74
CA THR A 31 0.31 -6.18 -15.82
C THR A 31 0.66 -5.34 -14.60
N LEU A 32 -0.09 -4.27 -14.36
CA LEU A 32 0.09 -3.43 -13.19
C LEU A 32 -0.82 -3.92 -12.06
N ILE A 33 -0.23 -4.21 -10.92
CA ILE A 33 -0.92 -4.64 -9.70
C ILE A 33 -0.59 -3.67 -8.58
N ASP A 34 -1.62 -3.12 -7.96
CA ASP A 34 -1.51 -2.41 -6.70
C ASP A 34 -2.10 -3.27 -5.58
N THR A 35 -1.29 -3.53 -4.57
CA THR A 35 -1.64 -4.48 -3.52
C THR A 35 -2.40 -3.87 -2.35
N HIS A 36 -2.60 -2.53 -2.33
CA HIS A 36 -3.33 -1.88 -1.23
C HIS A 36 -3.96 -0.55 -1.64
N ASN A 37 -5.27 -0.41 -1.36
CA ASN A 37 -6.02 0.82 -1.61
C ASN A 37 -7.27 0.87 -0.71
N ASP A 38 -7.46 1.97 0.00
CA ASP A 38 -8.50 2.14 1.05
C ASP A 38 -9.79 2.81 0.58
N VAL A 39 -10.03 2.89 -0.71
CA VAL A 39 -11.21 3.57 -1.26
C VAL A 39 -12.54 3.01 -0.72
N LEU A 40 -12.57 1.73 -0.29
CA LEU A 40 -13.79 1.15 0.29
C LEU A 40 -14.15 1.85 1.60
N SER A 41 -13.19 1.98 2.50
CA SER A 41 -13.40 2.55 3.84
C SER A 41 -13.45 4.08 3.84
N SER A 42 -12.76 4.73 2.89
CA SER A 42 -12.66 6.20 2.81
C SER A 42 -13.79 6.85 1.99
N SER A 43 -14.49 6.08 1.15
CA SER A 43 -15.43 6.66 0.19
C SER A 43 -16.63 5.76 -0.11
N VAL A 44 -16.41 4.51 -0.56
CA VAL A 44 -17.49 3.65 -1.09
C VAL A 44 -18.49 3.27 -0.01
N LEU A 45 -18.03 2.93 1.20
CA LEU A 45 -18.91 2.55 2.31
C LEU A 45 -19.82 3.73 2.72
N ASP A 46 -19.35 4.97 2.58
CA ASP A 46 -20.12 6.19 2.86
C ASP A 46 -21.02 6.61 1.67
N GLY A 47 -21.16 5.76 0.66
CA GLY A 47 -22.07 5.95 -0.47
C GLY A 47 -21.53 6.77 -1.62
N VAL A 48 -20.22 7.10 -1.65
CA VAL A 48 -19.60 7.79 -2.78
C VAL A 48 -19.55 6.85 -3.99
N ASP A 49 -20.14 7.27 -5.11
CA ASP A 49 -20.09 6.53 -6.36
C ASP A 49 -18.79 6.81 -7.12
N ILE A 50 -17.87 5.89 -7.07
CA ILE A 50 -16.59 5.91 -7.79
C ILE A 50 -16.66 5.30 -9.20
N SER A 51 -17.84 5.03 -9.73
CA SER A 51 -18.03 4.57 -11.12
C SER A 51 -17.58 5.62 -12.15
N ASN A 52 -17.65 6.90 -11.78
CA ASN A 52 -17.24 8.03 -12.59
C ASN A 52 -16.12 8.81 -11.89
N ARG A 53 -15.51 9.76 -12.62
CA ARG A 53 -14.47 10.61 -12.05
C ARG A 53 -14.98 11.40 -10.84
N THR A 54 -14.35 11.20 -9.70
CA THR A 54 -14.64 11.93 -8.46
C THR A 54 -13.81 13.22 -8.36
N LYS A 55 -14.29 14.17 -7.56
CA LYS A 55 -13.54 15.41 -7.28
C LYS A 55 -12.51 15.22 -6.18
N GLU A 56 -12.78 14.32 -5.26
CA GLU A 56 -11.97 14.03 -4.08
C GLU A 56 -11.50 12.60 -4.10
N GLY A 57 -10.59 12.26 -3.19
CA GLY A 57 -9.96 10.94 -3.15
C GLY A 57 -8.95 10.74 -4.27
N HIS A 58 -8.27 9.61 -4.23
CA HIS A 58 -7.19 9.29 -5.16
C HIS A 58 -7.63 8.34 -6.26
N SER A 59 -8.79 7.66 -6.10
CA SER A 59 -9.19 6.52 -6.93
C SER A 59 -10.64 6.57 -7.40
N ASP A 60 -10.84 6.24 -8.66
CA ASP A 60 -12.12 5.93 -9.28
C ASP A 60 -11.89 5.10 -10.56
N LEU A 61 -12.97 4.53 -11.13
CA LEU A 61 -12.87 3.64 -12.30
C LEU A 61 -12.35 4.33 -13.57
N VAL A 62 -12.47 5.64 -13.68
CA VAL A 62 -11.94 6.42 -14.81
C VAL A 62 -10.44 6.59 -14.66
N ARG A 63 -10.02 7.04 -13.47
CA ARG A 63 -8.60 7.29 -13.16
C ARG A 63 -7.77 6.00 -13.14
N TRP A 64 -8.30 4.87 -12.61
CA TRP A 64 -7.61 3.58 -12.70
C TRP A 64 -7.34 3.15 -14.13
N LYS A 65 -8.32 3.32 -15.04
CA LYS A 65 -8.11 3.02 -16.46
C LYS A 65 -7.08 3.94 -17.10
N GLU A 66 -7.07 5.23 -16.76
CA GLU A 66 -6.07 6.20 -17.23
C GLU A 66 -4.67 5.87 -16.71
N GLY A 67 -4.57 5.47 -15.43
CA GLY A 67 -3.32 5.02 -14.80
C GLY A 67 -2.82 3.67 -15.28
N GLY A 68 -3.64 2.94 -16.07
CA GLY A 68 -3.28 1.63 -16.61
C GLY A 68 -3.24 0.52 -15.56
N LEU A 69 -4.03 0.65 -14.47
CA LEU A 69 -4.11 -0.38 -13.44
C LEU A 69 -4.96 -1.56 -13.93
N ASP A 70 -4.41 -2.76 -13.81
CA ASP A 70 -5.07 -4.01 -14.22
C ASP A 70 -5.67 -4.77 -13.04
N VAL A 71 -4.99 -4.74 -11.87
CA VAL A 71 -5.38 -5.49 -10.67
C VAL A 71 -5.27 -4.59 -9.45
N GLN A 72 -6.35 -4.46 -8.69
CA GLN A 72 -6.39 -3.77 -7.41
C GLN A 72 -6.75 -4.73 -6.29
N PHE A 73 -5.92 -4.78 -5.26
CA PHE A 73 -6.37 -5.28 -3.96
C PHE A 73 -7.08 -4.14 -3.21
N PHE A 74 -8.34 -4.32 -2.96
CA PHE A 74 -9.15 -3.42 -2.16
C PHE A 74 -8.97 -3.77 -0.68
N SER A 75 -8.54 -2.80 0.11
CA SER A 75 -8.39 -2.94 1.55
C SER A 75 -9.77 -3.00 2.22
N VAL A 76 -9.94 -4.01 3.05
CA VAL A 76 -11.04 -4.14 4.00
C VAL A 76 -10.48 -3.79 5.36
N TRP A 77 -10.66 -2.54 5.77
CA TRP A 77 -10.05 -1.96 6.95
C TRP A 77 -11.05 -1.24 7.84
N THR A 78 -10.83 -1.36 9.15
CA THR A 78 -11.38 -0.49 10.18
C THR A 78 -10.31 -0.21 11.23
N GLY A 79 -10.45 0.88 12.00
CA GLY A 79 -9.48 1.27 13.01
C GLY A 79 -9.47 0.37 14.25
N GLU A 80 -8.88 0.89 15.34
CA GLU A 80 -8.77 0.16 16.63
C GLU A 80 -10.12 -0.10 17.32
N LYS A 81 -11.20 0.50 16.82
CA LYS A 81 -12.57 0.29 17.30
C LYS A 81 -13.47 -0.05 16.12
N PRO A 82 -14.43 -0.95 16.30
CA PRO A 82 -15.39 -1.26 15.26
C PRO A 82 -16.25 -0.01 14.93
N ARG A 83 -16.70 0.07 13.69
CA ARG A 83 -17.59 1.14 13.20
C ARG A 83 -19.00 1.01 13.79
N THR A 84 -19.40 -0.23 14.05
CA THR A 84 -20.73 -0.58 14.53
C THR A 84 -20.65 -1.42 15.82
N LYS A 85 -21.78 -1.62 16.49
CA LYS A 85 -21.87 -2.44 17.70
C LYS A 85 -21.75 -3.94 17.42
N GLU A 86 -21.94 -4.33 16.17
CA GLU A 86 -21.88 -5.72 15.69
C GLU A 86 -20.46 -6.26 15.62
N GLY A 87 -19.44 -5.38 15.67
CA GLY A 87 -18.04 -5.77 15.78
C GLY A 87 -17.26 -5.68 14.49
N PHE A 88 -15.98 -6.03 14.56
CA PHE A 88 -15.02 -5.92 13.47
C PHE A 88 -15.32 -6.84 12.29
N PHE A 89 -15.78 -8.04 12.59
CA PHE A 89 -16.14 -8.99 11.53
C PHE A 89 -17.30 -8.49 10.68
N HIS A 90 -18.30 -7.91 11.31
CA HIS A 90 -19.42 -7.29 10.59
C HIS A 90 -18.99 -6.10 9.74
N ASP A 91 -18.07 -5.27 10.24
CA ASP A 91 -17.48 -4.17 9.47
C ASP A 91 -16.74 -4.69 8.23
N ALA A 92 -15.99 -5.80 8.37
CA ALA A 92 -15.31 -6.43 7.24
C ALA A 92 -16.29 -6.93 6.18
N VAL A 93 -17.37 -7.58 6.60
CA VAL A 93 -18.45 -8.05 5.70
C VAL A 93 -19.10 -6.88 4.97
N ALA A 94 -19.43 -5.79 5.68
CA ALA A 94 -20.03 -4.60 5.08
C ALA A 94 -19.13 -3.96 3.98
N LEU A 95 -17.81 -3.91 4.21
CA LEU A 95 -16.85 -3.43 3.22
C LEU A 95 -16.78 -4.35 1.99
N ILE A 96 -16.76 -5.67 2.19
CA ILE A 96 -16.79 -6.65 1.11
C ILE A 96 -18.07 -6.52 0.29
N ASP A 97 -19.22 -6.38 0.94
CA ASP A 97 -20.51 -6.19 0.28
C ASP A 97 -20.54 -4.90 -0.53
N SER A 98 -19.96 -3.81 -0.01
CA SER A 98 -19.86 -2.55 -0.73
C SER A 98 -19.06 -2.68 -2.03
N LEU A 99 -17.97 -3.45 -2.03
CA LEU A 99 -17.23 -3.81 -3.25
C LEU A 99 -18.09 -4.66 -4.18
N GLY A 100 -18.84 -5.63 -3.64
CA GLY A 100 -19.77 -6.45 -4.42
C GLY A 100 -20.80 -5.60 -5.15
N VAL A 101 -21.41 -4.63 -4.48
CA VAL A 101 -22.34 -3.68 -5.08
C VAL A 101 -21.68 -2.83 -6.17
N LEU A 102 -20.46 -2.34 -5.95
CA LEU A 102 -19.70 -1.58 -6.94
C LEU A 102 -19.44 -2.42 -8.21
N ILE A 103 -19.03 -3.67 -8.07
CA ILE A 103 -18.82 -4.60 -9.19
C ILE A 103 -20.11 -4.88 -9.94
N LEU A 104 -21.22 -5.13 -9.24
CA LEU A 104 -22.53 -5.37 -9.85
C LEU A 104 -23.03 -4.15 -10.64
N LYS A 105 -22.74 -2.94 -10.20
CA LYS A 105 -23.03 -1.71 -10.95
C LYS A 105 -22.14 -1.53 -12.18
N ASN A 106 -20.95 -2.13 -12.19
CA ASN A 106 -19.94 -1.94 -13.24
C ASN A 106 -19.44 -3.26 -13.86
N PRO A 107 -20.31 -4.20 -14.29
CA PRO A 107 -19.93 -5.55 -14.68
C PRO A 107 -19.08 -5.61 -15.95
N GLN A 108 -19.09 -4.54 -16.77
CA GLN A 108 -18.26 -4.42 -17.98
C GLN A 108 -16.85 -3.89 -17.68
N ARG A 109 -16.65 -3.29 -16.51
CA ARG A 109 -15.39 -2.59 -16.14
C ARG A 109 -14.62 -3.27 -15.02
N MET A 110 -15.30 -4.04 -14.17
CA MET A 110 -14.74 -4.71 -12.99
C MET A 110 -15.12 -6.19 -12.93
N VAL A 111 -14.30 -6.96 -12.22
CA VAL A 111 -14.59 -8.36 -11.90
C VAL A 111 -13.89 -8.76 -10.60
N LEU A 112 -14.60 -9.46 -9.70
CA LEU A 112 -13.99 -10.08 -8.54
C LEU A 112 -13.23 -11.35 -8.96
N ALA A 113 -11.97 -11.47 -8.58
CA ALA A 113 -11.19 -12.69 -8.76
C ALA A 113 -11.05 -13.44 -7.43
N ARG A 114 -11.38 -14.74 -7.44
CA ARG A 114 -11.18 -15.64 -6.30
C ARG A 114 -10.07 -16.66 -6.53
N THR A 115 -9.64 -16.82 -7.76
CA THR A 115 -8.55 -17.73 -8.15
C THR A 115 -7.56 -17.01 -9.07
N TYR A 116 -6.39 -17.59 -9.23
CA TYR A 116 -5.43 -17.12 -10.25
C TYR A 116 -6.01 -17.24 -11.67
N GLY A 117 -6.86 -18.25 -11.91
CA GLY A 117 -7.60 -18.43 -13.16
C GLY A 117 -8.58 -17.29 -13.43
N ASP A 118 -9.35 -16.86 -12.41
CA ASP A 118 -10.29 -15.71 -12.52
C ASP A 118 -9.55 -14.43 -12.86
N MET A 119 -8.43 -14.16 -12.18
CA MET A 119 -7.60 -13.00 -12.47
C MET A 119 -7.17 -12.99 -13.93
N LYS A 120 -6.63 -14.11 -14.44
CA LYS A 120 -6.23 -14.21 -15.86
C LYS A 120 -7.40 -14.03 -16.82
N LYS A 121 -8.60 -14.49 -16.45
CA LYS A 121 -9.82 -14.28 -17.25
C LYS A 121 -10.20 -12.80 -17.27
N GLY A 122 -10.20 -12.13 -16.12
CA GLY A 122 -10.48 -10.69 -16.01
C GLY A 122 -9.52 -9.84 -16.85
N LEU A 123 -8.21 -10.13 -16.75
CA LEU A 123 -7.18 -9.46 -17.55
C LEU A 123 -7.42 -9.61 -19.07
N ARG A 124 -7.82 -10.80 -19.55
CA ARG A 124 -8.15 -11.01 -20.97
C ARG A 124 -9.40 -10.26 -21.41
N GLN A 125 -10.28 -9.87 -20.49
CA GLN A 125 -11.49 -9.09 -20.74
C GLN A 125 -11.26 -7.58 -20.62
N ASP A 126 -10.03 -7.13 -20.38
CA ASP A 126 -9.66 -5.72 -20.15
C ASP A 126 -10.47 -5.06 -19.01
N LYS A 127 -10.77 -5.84 -17.96
CA LYS A 127 -11.48 -5.37 -16.77
C LYS A 127 -10.49 -5.13 -15.63
N LEU A 128 -10.80 -4.17 -14.78
CA LEU A 128 -10.12 -4.04 -13.48
C LEU A 128 -10.44 -5.30 -12.65
N VAL A 129 -9.40 -6.10 -12.42
CA VAL A 129 -9.51 -7.28 -11.57
C VAL A 129 -9.46 -6.82 -10.12
N SER A 130 -10.54 -7.07 -9.40
CA SER A 130 -10.70 -6.73 -7.99
C SER A 130 -10.33 -7.94 -7.13
N LEU A 131 -9.48 -7.73 -6.14
CA LEU A 131 -9.10 -8.68 -5.12
C LEU A 131 -9.38 -8.06 -3.75
N ILE A 132 -9.56 -8.86 -2.72
CA ILE A 132 -9.85 -8.41 -1.37
C ILE A 132 -8.67 -8.71 -0.47
N GLY A 133 -8.14 -7.67 0.19
CA GLY A 133 -7.18 -7.77 1.26
C GLY A 133 -7.81 -7.30 2.57
N VAL A 134 -7.80 -8.15 3.60
CA VAL A 134 -8.27 -7.76 4.93
C VAL A 134 -7.09 -7.21 5.72
N GLU A 135 -7.17 -5.97 6.14
CA GLU A 135 -6.10 -5.29 6.85
C GLU A 135 -6.34 -5.32 8.37
N GLY A 136 -5.68 -6.27 8.99
CA GLY A 136 -5.69 -6.49 10.43
C GLY A 136 -6.44 -7.73 10.88
N GLY A 137 -5.71 -8.59 11.59
CA GLY A 137 -6.24 -9.86 12.14
C GLY A 137 -7.34 -9.68 13.19
N HIS A 138 -7.56 -8.45 13.72
CA HIS A 138 -8.68 -8.15 14.58
C HIS A 138 -10.04 -8.35 13.89
N MET A 139 -10.09 -8.32 12.54
CA MET A 139 -11.30 -8.57 11.76
C MET A 139 -11.86 -9.98 11.92
N ILE A 140 -11.04 -10.97 12.30
CA ILE A 140 -11.53 -12.33 12.56
C ILE A 140 -11.98 -12.54 14.01
N GLU A 141 -11.83 -11.54 14.90
CA GLU A 141 -12.27 -11.60 16.31
C GLU A 141 -11.87 -12.90 17.02
N ASP A 142 -10.62 -13.33 16.83
CA ASP A 142 -10.01 -14.53 17.38
C ASP A 142 -10.73 -15.85 17.02
N ASP A 143 -11.38 -15.91 15.83
CA ASP A 143 -12.17 -17.07 15.38
C ASP A 143 -11.74 -17.54 13.98
N LEU A 144 -11.27 -18.80 13.88
CA LEU A 144 -10.91 -19.44 12.61
C LEU A 144 -12.10 -19.69 11.68
N GLY A 145 -13.32 -19.78 12.21
CA GLY A 145 -14.54 -19.86 11.42
C GLY A 145 -14.77 -18.56 10.65
N LYS A 146 -14.59 -17.41 11.31
CA LYS A 146 -14.67 -16.08 10.68
C LYS A 146 -13.59 -15.89 9.62
N LEU A 147 -12.36 -16.37 9.85
CA LEU A 147 -11.31 -16.40 8.82
C LEU A 147 -11.76 -17.17 7.58
N GLN A 148 -12.35 -18.35 7.76
CA GLN A 148 -12.85 -19.17 6.66
C GLN A 148 -14.04 -18.50 5.94
N GLU A 149 -14.91 -17.82 6.65
CA GLU A 149 -16.05 -17.09 6.07
C GLU A 149 -15.58 -15.90 5.22
N LEU A 150 -14.64 -15.06 5.71
CA LEU A 150 -14.05 -13.99 4.91
C LEU A 150 -13.36 -14.53 3.64
N HIS A 151 -12.68 -15.69 3.74
CA HIS A 151 -12.13 -16.36 2.55
C HIS A 151 -13.22 -16.75 1.54
N ALA A 152 -14.32 -17.34 2.01
CA ALA A 152 -15.45 -17.72 1.16
C ALA A 152 -16.09 -16.50 0.47
N GLN A 153 -16.12 -15.34 1.15
CA GLN A 153 -16.58 -14.07 0.58
C GLN A 153 -15.59 -13.47 -0.42
N GLY A 154 -14.34 -13.92 -0.45
CA GLY A 154 -13.37 -13.51 -1.48
C GLY A 154 -12.06 -12.94 -0.98
N MET A 155 -11.81 -12.91 0.34
CA MET A 155 -10.52 -12.50 0.87
C MET A 155 -9.37 -13.33 0.29
N ARG A 156 -8.29 -12.68 -0.12
CA ARG A 156 -7.11 -13.34 -0.72
C ARG A 156 -5.79 -12.99 -0.04
N TYR A 157 -5.72 -11.94 0.76
CA TYR A 157 -4.71 -11.81 1.81
C TYR A 157 -5.34 -11.33 3.11
N MET A 158 -4.65 -11.56 4.24
CA MET A 158 -4.94 -10.92 5.51
C MET A 158 -3.63 -10.46 6.14
N THR A 159 -3.58 -9.19 6.52
CA THR A 159 -2.51 -8.64 7.36
C THR A 159 -2.73 -9.10 8.80
N LEU A 160 -1.70 -9.67 9.43
CA LEU A 160 -1.87 -10.30 10.76
C LEU A 160 -2.22 -9.30 11.86
N THR A 161 -1.77 -8.06 11.74
CA THR A 161 -2.11 -6.93 12.63
C THR A 161 -2.32 -5.67 11.79
N TRP A 162 -3.04 -4.69 12.32
CA TRP A 162 -2.90 -3.29 11.91
C TRP A 162 -1.92 -2.58 12.86
N ASN A 163 -2.14 -1.29 13.19
CA ASN A 163 -1.34 -0.59 14.19
C ASN A 163 -1.60 -1.11 15.62
N ASN A 164 -2.75 -1.70 15.86
CA ASN A 164 -3.09 -2.43 17.09
C ASN A 164 -2.67 -3.90 16.99
N SER A 165 -2.14 -4.44 18.06
CA SER A 165 -1.95 -5.87 18.25
C SER A 165 -3.29 -6.61 18.38
N THR A 166 -3.30 -7.88 18.01
CA THR A 166 -4.36 -8.83 18.38
C THR A 166 -3.95 -9.57 19.65
N LYS A 167 -4.83 -10.40 20.21
CA LYS A 167 -4.45 -11.29 21.32
C LYS A 167 -3.41 -12.35 20.95
N TRP A 168 -3.14 -12.53 19.65
CA TRP A 168 -2.31 -13.61 19.14
C TRP A 168 -1.13 -13.17 18.26
N ALA A 169 -1.06 -11.88 17.91
CA ALA A 169 0.02 -11.29 17.11
C ALA A 169 0.30 -9.85 17.54
N THR A 170 1.56 -9.47 17.65
CA THR A 170 1.96 -8.10 18.02
C THR A 170 2.25 -7.24 16.80
N SER A 171 1.79 -5.97 16.85
CA SER A 171 1.99 -4.98 15.79
C SER A 171 3.35 -4.31 15.88
N ALA A 172 3.81 -3.71 14.77
CA ALA A 172 5.05 -2.93 14.74
C ALA A 172 4.98 -1.69 15.65
N LYS A 173 3.81 -1.05 15.71
CA LYS A 173 3.58 0.10 16.62
C LYS A 173 3.73 -0.33 18.07
N ASP A 174 3.00 -1.37 18.48
CA ASP A 174 3.01 -1.80 19.88
C ASP A 174 4.38 -2.36 20.31
N GLU A 175 5.06 -3.12 19.45
CA GLU A 175 6.41 -3.59 19.76
C GLU A 175 7.40 -2.43 19.93
N THR A 176 7.20 -1.31 19.21
CA THR A 176 8.05 -0.12 19.29
C THR A 176 7.70 0.74 20.50
N GLU A 177 6.40 1.02 20.72
CA GLU A 177 5.96 1.98 21.76
C GLU A 177 5.85 1.34 23.15
N GLN A 178 5.42 0.07 23.23
CA GLN A 178 5.16 -0.62 24.49
C GLN A 178 6.30 -1.54 24.92
N GLY A 179 7.02 -2.13 23.96
CA GLY A 179 8.23 -2.91 24.19
C GLY A 179 8.06 -4.01 25.24
N ALA A 180 8.72 -3.84 26.40
CA ALA A 180 8.69 -4.80 27.50
C ALA A 180 7.35 -4.86 28.26
N LYS A 181 6.42 -3.94 28.02
CA LYS A 181 5.11 -3.93 28.67
C LYS A 181 4.10 -4.84 27.97
N LEU A 182 4.43 -5.35 26.80
CA LEU A 182 3.57 -6.30 26.09
C LEU A 182 3.51 -7.62 26.87
N GLU A 183 2.30 -8.19 26.98
CA GLU A 183 2.07 -9.51 27.60
C GLU A 183 2.86 -10.61 26.87
N HIS A 184 2.94 -10.52 25.54
CA HIS A 184 3.80 -11.37 24.72
C HIS A 184 4.32 -10.57 23.51
N LYS A 185 5.35 -11.09 22.85
CA LYS A 185 5.81 -10.62 21.54
C LYS A 185 5.71 -11.74 20.53
N GLY A 186 5.31 -11.39 19.29
CA GLY A 186 5.22 -12.34 18.20
C GLY A 186 3.88 -13.07 18.16
N LEU A 187 3.89 -14.25 17.54
CA LEU A 187 2.72 -15.13 17.44
C LEU A 187 2.64 -16.06 18.65
N ASN A 188 1.51 -16.08 19.32
CA ASN A 188 1.18 -17.18 20.23
C ASN A 188 0.71 -18.42 19.43
N ASP A 189 0.29 -19.48 20.12
CA ASP A 189 -0.11 -20.74 19.47
C ASP A 189 -1.36 -20.60 18.60
N PHE A 190 -2.30 -19.72 18.97
CA PHE A 190 -3.45 -19.42 18.12
C PHE A 190 -3.01 -18.65 16.85
N GLY A 191 -2.10 -17.67 16.96
CA GLY A 191 -1.54 -16.96 15.80
C GLY A 191 -0.84 -17.90 14.83
N LYS A 192 -0.10 -18.89 15.34
CA LYS A 192 0.49 -19.94 14.49
C LYS A 192 -0.57 -20.81 13.79
N GLN A 193 -1.70 -21.09 14.45
CA GLN A 193 -2.84 -21.79 13.83
C GLN A 193 -3.48 -20.93 12.73
N VAL A 194 -3.65 -19.62 12.94
CA VAL A 194 -4.15 -18.69 11.93
C VAL A 194 -3.28 -18.75 10.68
N VAL A 195 -1.95 -18.62 10.81
CA VAL A 195 -1.01 -18.67 9.68
C VAL A 195 -1.11 -20.00 8.92
N ARG A 196 -1.16 -21.15 9.62
CA ARG A 196 -1.34 -22.46 8.98
C ARG A 196 -2.68 -22.54 8.25
N ARG A 197 -3.75 -22.06 8.87
CA ARG A 197 -5.09 -22.06 8.24
C ARG A 197 -5.16 -21.17 7.02
N MET A 198 -4.50 -20.02 7.04
CA MET A 198 -4.35 -19.16 5.84
C MET A 198 -3.66 -19.91 4.70
N ASN A 199 -2.57 -20.61 4.99
CA ASN A 199 -1.87 -21.40 3.95
C ASN A 199 -2.75 -22.52 3.36
N GLU A 200 -3.52 -23.23 4.19
CA GLU A 200 -4.46 -24.27 3.75
C GLU A 200 -5.55 -23.71 2.85
N LEU A 201 -6.13 -22.57 3.20
CA LEU A 201 -7.17 -21.90 2.44
C LEU A 201 -6.64 -21.18 1.18
N GLY A 202 -5.33 -20.99 1.07
CA GLY A 202 -4.74 -20.22 -0.02
C GLY A 202 -4.83 -18.70 0.16
N ILE A 203 -4.97 -18.25 1.41
CA ILE A 203 -4.88 -16.83 1.77
C ILE A 203 -3.40 -16.46 1.89
N ILE A 204 -2.97 -15.39 1.24
CA ILE A 204 -1.61 -14.88 1.39
C ILE A 204 -1.45 -14.28 2.79
N VAL A 205 -0.41 -14.69 3.50
CA VAL A 205 0.00 -14.06 4.77
C VAL A 205 0.64 -12.71 4.45
N ASP A 206 0.00 -11.62 4.86
CA ASP A 206 0.54 -10.28 4.72
C ASP A 206 1.19 -9.83 6.03
N LEU A 207 2.43 -9.36 5.91
CA LEU A 207 3.29 -8.98 7.04
C LEU A 207 3.48 -7.45 7.15
N SER A 208 2.76 -6.64 6.38
CA SER A 208 2.69 -5.21 6.63
C SER A 208 2.14 -4.96 8.04
N HIS A 209 2.52 -3.89 8.71
CA HIS A 209 2.14 -3.56 10.10
C HIS A 209 2.60 -4.52 11.21
N THR A 210 3.08 -5.72 10.88
CA THR A 210 3.46 -6.70 11.92
C THR A 210 4.71 -6.28 12.67
N GLY A 211 4.75 -6.55 13.97
CA GLY A 211 5.94 -6.42 14.79
C GLY A 211 7.08 -7.32 14.29
N GLU A 212 8.30 -6.97 14.62
CA GLU A 212 9.48 -7.70 14.13
C GLU A 212 9.45 -9.17 14.58
N GLN A 213 9.02 -9.43 15.82
CA GLN A 213 8.89 -10.82 16.29
C GLN A 213 7.76 -11.56 15.57
N THR A 214 6.58 -10.92 15.40
CA THR A 214 5.46 -11.50 14.63
C THR A 214 5.89 -11.83 13.20
N PHE A 215 6.67 -10.97 12.57
CA PHE A 215 7.20 -11.18 11.23
C PHE A 215 8.04 -12.46 11.14
N TYR A 216 9.02 -12.66 12.03
CA TYR A 216 9.87 -13.85 12.00
C TYR A 216 9.12 -15.11 12.41
N ASP A 217 8.22 -15.04 13.39
CA ASP A 217 7.37 -16.17 13.80
C ASP A 217 6.47 -16.63 12.64
N ALA A 218 5.88 -15.69 11.91
CA ALA A 218 5.06 -16.00 10.75
C ALA A 218 5.88 -16.67 9.63
N LEU A 219 7.10 -16.18 9.36
CA LEU A 219 8.00 -16.80 8.39
C LEU A 219 8.45 -18.20 8.80
N ALA A 220 8.59 -18.46 10.10
CA ALA A 220 8.92 -19.80 10.62
C ALA A 220 7.76 -20.82 10.47
N VAL A 221 6.51 -20.33 10.40
CA VAL A 221 5.30 -21.16 10.34
C VAL A 221 4.76 -21.32 8.93
N THR A 222 4.85 -20.26 8.10
CA THR A 222 4.26 -20.30 6.76
C THR A 222 5.01 -21.26 5.83
N SER A 223 4.25 -22.00 5.04
CA SER A 223 4.76 -22.87 3.97
C SER A 223 4.69 -22.25 2.58
N LYS A 224 4.19 -21.00 2.47
CA LYS A 224 3.97 -20.31 1.21
C LYS A 224 4.64 -18.92 1.19
N PRO A 225 4.91 -18.37 -0.01
CA PRO A 225 5.44 -17.02 -0.13
C PRO A 225 4.49 -15.99 0.51
N VAL A 226 5.09 -15.07 1.30
CA VAL A 226 4.38 -13.99 1.98
C VAL A 226 4.29 -12.73 1.11
N LEU A 227 3.45 -11.81 1.54
CA LEU A 227 3.32 -10.46 1.02
C LEU A 227 3.69 -9.44 2.11
N LEU A 228 4.31 -8.34 1.73
CA LEU A 228 4.20 -7.08 2.42
C LEU A 228 3.42 -6.16 1.49
N SER A 229 2.13 -6.03 1.75
CA SER A 229 1.21 -5.36 0.81
C SER A 229 1.52 -3.88 0.64
N HIS A 230 2.04 -3.19 1.68
CA HIS A 230 2.35 -1.77 1.65
C HIS A 230 3.38 -1.42 2.74
N SER A 231 4.67 -1.63 2.47
CA SER A 231 5.79 -1.32 3.36
C SER A 231 6.95 -0.71 2.58
N SER A 232 7.79 0.10 3.24
CA SER A 232 8.94 0.73 2.61
C SER A 232 10.24 0.30 3.30
N VAL A 233 11.38 0.95 3.03
CA VAL A 233 12.72 0.54 3.48
C VAL A 233 13.15 1.32 4.70
N TYR A 234 13.47 0.62 5.79
CA TYR A 234 13.88 1.23 7.07
C TYR A 234 15.19 2.03 6.95
N ASN A 235 16.19 1.53 6.23
CA ASN A 235 17.47 2.21 6.10
C ASN A 235 17.40 3.53 5.29
N ILE A 236 16.31 3.76 4.56
CA ILE A 236 16.03 5.05 3.90
C ILE A 236 15.22 5.96 4.82
N CYS A 237 14.16 5.42 5.43
CA CYS A 237 13.30 6.13 6.36
C CYS A 237 13.04 5.24 7.59
N PRO A 238 13.70 5.51 8.74
CA PRO A 238 13.73 4.62 9.90
C PRO A 238 12.47 4.75 10.79
N VAL A 239 11.33 4.38 10.25
CA VAL A 239 10.05 4.32 10.96
C VAL A 239 9.63 2.86 11.18
N PHE A 240 8.83 2.60 12.22
CA PHE A 240 8.43 1.23 12.60
C PHE A 240 7.64 0.48 11.51
N ARG A 241 7.06 1.20 10.55
CA ARG A 241 6.31 0.62 9.42
C ARG A 241 7.20 0.07 8.30
N ASN A 242 8.48 0.45 8.29
CA ASN A 242 9.43 0.11 7.24
C ASN A 242 10.27 -1.12 7.62
N VAL A 243 10.66 -1.89 6.62
CA VAL A 243 11.38 -3.15 6.81
C VAL A 243 12.89 -2.99 6.78
N LYS A 244 13.57 -3.68 7.71
CA LYS A 244 15.02 -3.74 7.84
C LYS A 244 15.64 -4.68 6.80
N ASP A 245 16.94 -4.57 6.57
CA ASP A 245 17.69 -5.39 5.61
C ASP A 245 17.50 -6.90 5.85
N GLU A 246 17.54 -7.33 7.12
CA GLU A 246 17.37 -8.75 7.45
C GLU A 246 15.95 -9.25 7.17
N GLN A 247 14.94 -8.38 7.33
CA GLN A 247 13.57 -8.70 6.94
C GLN A 247 13.43 -8.78 5.41
N ILE A 248 14.06 -7.85 4.66
CA ILE A 248 14.07 -7.87 3.18
C ILE A 248 14.69 -9.18 2.68
N LYS A 249 15.86 -9.57 3.23
CA LYS A 249 16.52 -10.84 2.91
C LYS A 249 15.68 -12.06 3.26
N ALA A 250 14.97 -12.01 4.41
CA ALA A 250 14.10 -13.09 4.84
C ALA A 250 12.89 -13.27 3.92
N VAL A 251 12.25 -12.16 3.47
CA VAL A 251 11.18 -12.20 2.45
C VAL A 251 11.69 -12.78 1.15
N ALA A 252 12.87 -12.35 0.68
CA ALA A 252 13.46 -12.88 -0.54
C ALA A 252 13.73 -14.39 -0.44
N LYS A 253 14.27 -14.86 0.69
CA LYS A 253 14.49 -16.29 0.97
C LYS A 253 13.19 -17.10 0.98
N ASN A 254 12.11 -16.52 1.49
CA ASN A 254 10.77 -17.13 1.50
C ASN A 254 10.13 -17.15 0.09
N GLY A 255 10.63 -16.35 -0.85
CA GLY A 255 10.03 -16.16 -2.18
C GLY A 255 8.87 -15.17 -2.18
N GLY A 256 8.72 -14.35 -1.15
CA GLY A 256 7.71 -13.31 -1.02
C GLY A 256 7.96 -12.08 -1.88
N VAL A 257 7.21 -11.00 -1.61
CA VAL A 257 7.36 -9.70 -2.28
C VAL A 257 7.06 -8.56 -1.32
N ILE A 258 7.79 -7.45 -1.46
CA ILE A 258 7.62 -6.22 -0.70
C ILE A 258 7.09 -5.15 -1.65
N CYS A 259 5.87 -4.67 -1.40
CA CYS A 259 5.22 -3.66 -2.20
C CYS A 259 5.35 -2.30 -1.51
N ILE A 260 5.89 -1.31 -2.26
CA ILE A 260 6.26 -0.02 -1.69
C ILE A 260 5.02 0.82 -1.42
N ASN A 261 4.90 1.28 -0.17
CA ASN A 261 3.90 2.24 0.29
C ASN A 261 4.27 3.66 -0.19
N PHE A 262 3.27 4.49 -0.54
CA PHE A 262 3.49 5.85 -1.06
C PHE A 262 3.32 6.94 0.00
N TYR A 263 3.02 6.61 1.24
CA TYR A 263 2.92 7.61 2.29
C TYR A 263 4.24 8.37 2.46
N SER A 264 4.20 9.70 2.34
CA SER A 264 5.38 10.56 2.42
C SER A 264 6.21 10.35 3.70
N GLY A 265 5.56 10.03 4.83
CA GLY A 265 6.22 9.73 6.11
C GLY A 265 6.97 8.40 6.14
N PHE A 266 6.69 7.47 5.20
CA PHE A 266 7.45 6.22 5.08
C PHE A 266 8.53 6.29 3.99
N ILE A 267 8.48 7.34 3.16
CA ILE A 267 9.42 7.57 2.05
C ILE A 267 10.57 8.50 2.46
N SER A 268 10.29 9.53 3.25
CA SER A 268 11.28 10.56 3.59
C SER A 268 11.40 10.76 5.08
N ARG A 269 12.60 10.49 5.62
CA ARG A 269 12.93 10.77 7.00
C ARG A 269 12.70 12.23 7.36
N GLY A 270 13.08 13.17 6.47
CA GLY A 270 12.89 14.60 6.74
C GLY A 270 11.41 15.00 6.80
N TYR A 271 10.55 14.34 6.01
CA TYR A 271 9.10 14.53 6.10
C TYR A 271 8.55 14.00 7.41
N ASP A 272 8.92 12.78 7.79
CA ASP A 272 8.49 12.11 9.01
C ASP A 272 8.89 12.93 10.26
N GLU A 273 10.16 13.23 10.44
CA GLU A 273 10.66 14.03 11.56
C GLU A 273 9.97 15.40 11.65
N ARG A 274 9.70 16.05 10.51
CA ARG A 274 9.01 17.34 10.48
C ARG A 274 7.53 17.21 10.85
N SER A 275 6.87 16.18 10.37
CA SER A 275 5.48 15.86 10.70
C SER A 275 5.34 15.60 12.20
N ASP A 276 6.20 14.75 12.76
CA ASP A 276 6.20 14.44 14.20
C ASP A 276 6.43 15.68 15.07
N TYR A 277 7.39 16.52 14.70
CA TYR A 277 7.57 17.78 15.39
C TYR A 277 6.31 18.64 15.36
N LEU A 278 5.71 18.82 14.18
CA LEU A 278 4.55 19.70 14.01
C LEU A 278 3.26 19.14 14.62
N THR A 279 3.07 17.84 14.65
CA THR A 279 1.90 17.21 15.28
C THR A 279 2.06 17.01 16.78
N GLY A 280 3.30 16.95 17.25
CA GLY A 280 3.70 16.82 18.65
C GLY A 280 4.07 18.18 19.30
N PRO A 281 5.35 18.35 19.74
CA PRO A 281 5.76 19.51 20.56
C PRO A 281 5.62 20.85 19.84
N GLY A 282 5.88 20.92 18.56
CA GLY A 282 5.78 22.14 17.76
C GLY A 282 4.37 22.67 17.59
N ARG A 283 3.38 21.77 17.62
CA ARG A 283 1.96 22.13 17.44
C ARG A 283 1.52 23.19 18.45
N LYS A 284 1.77 22.93 19.73
CA LYS A 284 1.38 23.85 20.81
C LYS A 284 2.07 25.19 20.67
N ILE A 285 3.38 25.21 20.43
CA ILE A 285 4.19 26.43 20.28
C ILE A 285 3.60 27.33 19.18
N ILE A 286 3.27 26.75 18.03
CA ILE A 286 2.75 27.51 16.89
C ILE A 286 1.30 27.93 17.13
N GLN A 287 0.48 27.08 17.72
CA GLN A 287 -0.91 27.44 18.06
C GLN A 287 -0.96 28.55 19.12
N ASP A 288 -0.10 28.55 20.13
CA ASP A 288 0.01 29.61 21.14
C ASP A 288 0.45 30.95 20.50
N SER A 289 1.36 30.89 19.51
CA SER A 289 1.77 32.07 18.74
C SER A 289 0.63 32.61 17.87
N LEU A 290 -0.15 31.74 17.23
CA LEU A 290 -1.33 32.12 16.45
C LEU A 290 -2.45 32.71 17.35
N ALA A 291 -2.64 32.20 18.55
CA ALA A 291 -3.63 32.68 19.51
C ALA A 291 -3.36 34.11 20.01
N LYS A 292 -2.13 34.61 19.91
CA LYS A 292 -1.80 36.01 20.17
C LYS A 292 -2.31 36.96 19.08
N ILE A 293 -2.57 36.43 17.86
CA ILE A 293 -3.01 37.19 16.68
C ILE A 293 -4.50 37.00 16.42
N TYR A 294 -4.99 35.80 16.63
CA TYR A 294 -6.37 35.39 16.36
C TYR A 294 -7.07 35.01 17.66
N THR A 295 -8.09 35.76 18.05
CA THR A 295 -8.87 35.54 19.28
C THR A 295 -9.87 34.38 19.18
N ASP A 296 -10.29 34.04 17.95
CA ASP A 296 -11.19 32.93 17.71
C ASP A 296 -10.46 31.61 17.51
N THR A 297 -10.84 30.59 18.27
CA THR A 297 -10.26 29.24 18.22
C THR A 297 -10.38 28.56 16.83
N SER A 298 -11.47 28.85 16.10
CA SER A 298 -11.67 28.33 14.74
C SER A 298 -10.68 28.97 13.77
N ALA A 299 -10.42 30.28 13.90
CA ALA A 299 -9.41 30.98 13.13
C ALA A 299 -8.00 30.44 13.42
N VAL A 300 -7.66 30.21 14.69
CA VAL A 300 -6.37 29.58 15.08
C VAL A 300 -6.21 28.21 14.41
N ARG A 301 -7.23 27.35 14.45
CA ARG A 301 -7.17 26.02 13.78
C ARG A 301 -7.01 26.14 12.28
N THR A 302 -7.71 27.09 11.66
CA THR A 302 -7.63 27.31 10.21
C THR A 302 -6.23 27.78 9.80
N GLN A 303 -5.64 28.74 10.54
CA GLN A 303 -4.29 29.20 10.25
C GLN A 303 -3.23 28.14 10.56
N TRP A 304 -3.41 27.34 11.62
CA TRP A 304 -2.59 26.18 11.88
C TRP A 304 -2.58 25.19 10.70
N ARG A 305 -3.75 24.81 10.17
CA ARG A 305 -3.85 23.91 9.01
C ARG A 305 -3.15 24.47 7.78
N LYS A 306 -3.30 25.78 7.51
CA LYS A 306 -2.61 26.44 6.41
C LYS A 306 -1.09 26.40 6.60
N PHE A 307 -0.62 26.74 7.79
CA PHE A 307 0.80 26.68 8.14
C PHE A 307 1.35 25.26 7.98
N TYR A 308 0.68 24.26 8.57
CA TYR A 308 1.07 22.87 8.49
C TYR A 308 1.21 22.39 7.03
N ARG A 309 0.20 22.64 6.21
CA ARG A 309 0.25 22.27 4.79
C ARG A 309 1.39 22.93 4.02
N ALA A 310 1.60 24.22 4.23
CA ALA A 310 2.67 24.97 3.56
C ALA A 310 4.06 24.50 4.02
N GLU A 311 4.19 24.17 5.30
CA GLU A 311 5.45 23.69 5.85
C GLU A 311 5.75 22.26 5.37
N MET A 312 4.79 21.35 5.46
CA MET A 312 4.96 19.96 5.04
C MET A 312 5.26 19.83 3.55
N LYS A 313 4.74 20.74 2.72
CA LYS A 313 5.06 20.77 1.28
C LYS A 313 6.55 20.96 1.00
N LYS A 314 7.29 21.65 1.88
CA LYS A 314 8.74 21.85 1.72
C LYS A 314 9.54 20.56 1.94
N PHE A 315 8.98 19.60 2.65
CA PHE A 315 9.59 18.31 2.98
C PHE A 315 8.99 17.15 2.15
N GLN A 316 8.01 17.45 1.30
CA GLN A 316 7.34 16.45 0.47
C GLN A 316 8.38 15.69 -0.36
N PRO A 317 8.46 14.35 -0.27
CA PRO A 317 9.39 13.58 -1.08
C PRO A 317 9.01 13.63 -2.57
N THR A 318 10.00 13.39 -3.41
CA THR A 318 9.82 13.31 -4.86
C THR A 318 9.49 11.87 -5.30
N LEU A 319 9.00 11.71 -6.53
CA LEU A 319 8.89 10.40 -7.17
C LEU A 319 10.24 9.66 -7.20
N ALA A 320 11.36 10.36 -7.39
CA ALA A 320 12.68 9.74 -7.37
C ALA A 320 12.98 9.09 -6.00
N GLN A 321 12.66 9.78 -4.90
CA GLN A 321 12.82 9.21 -3.56
C GLN A 321 11.89 8.02 -3.31
N LEU A 322 10.68 8.00 -3.86
CA LEU A 322 9.82 6.81 -3.83
C LEU A 322 10.51 5.62 -4.53
N VAL A 323 11.07 5.83 -5.71
CA VAL A 323 11.74 4.77 -6.48
C VAL A 323 13.07 4.36 -5.84
N ASP A 324 13.70 5.20 -5.00
CA ASP A 324 14.89 4.81 -4.22
C ASP A 324 14.62 3.60 -3.32
N HIS A 325 13.40 3.46 -2.78
CA HIS A 325 13.00 2.28 -2.00
C HIS A 325 12.95 1.01 -2.86
N ILE A 326 12.46 1.11 -4.10
CA ILE A 326 12.50 0.00 -5.06
C ILE A 326 13.96 -0.36 -5.39
N ASP A 327 14.78 0.63 -5.73
CA ASP A 327 16.21 0.46 -6.02
C ASP A 327 16.94 -0.22 -4.88
N TYR A 328 16.63 0.16 -3.63
CA TYR A 328 17.26 -0.41 -2.46
C TYR A 328 16.98 -1.91 -2.35
N ILE A 329 15.73 -2.31 -2.46
CA ILE A 329 15.35 -3.73 -2.44
C ILE A 329 16.01 -4.48 -3.58
N VAL A 330 15.98 -3.93 -4.80
CA VAL A 330 16.57 -4.56 -5.98
C VAL A 330 18.07 -4.73 -5.84
N LYS A 331 18.78 -3.73 -5.30
CA LYS A 331 20.23 -3.82 -5.04
C LYS A 331 20.57 -4.84 -3.96
N LEU A 332 19.71 -4.99 -2.95
CA LEU A 332 19.96 -5.88 -1.82
C LEU A 332 19.69 -7.36 -2.15
N VAL A 333 18.58 -7.63 -2.87
CA VAL A 333 18.07 -9.01 -3.07
C VAL A 333 17.65 -9.34 -4.50
N GLY A 334 17.69 -8.39 -5.44
CA GLY A 334 17.28 -8.58 -6.84
C GLY A 334 15.87 -8.08 -7.15
N ASP A 335 15.53 -8.03 -8.44
CA ASP A 335 14.32 -7.44 -8.98
C ASP A 335 13.06 -8.33 -8.86
N ASP A 336 13.18 -9.53 -8.31
CA ASP A 336 12.07 -10.47 -8.09
C ASP A 336 11.25 -10.18 -6.82
N TYR A 337 11.64 -9.20 -5.99
CA TYR A 337 11.12 -9.06 -4.64
C TYR A 337 10.51 -7.69 -4.33
N ALA A 338 10.49 -6.77 -5.30
CA ALA A 338 9.84 -5.45 -5.17
C ALA A 338 8.52 -5.41 -5.93
N GLY A 339 7.55 -4.62 -5.44
CA GLY A 339 6.24 -4.40 -6.04
C GLY A 339 5.65 -3.04 -5.69
N ILE A 340 4.38 -2.83 -6.03
CA ILE A 340 3.61 -1.60 -5.81
C ILE A 340 2.47 -1.88 -4.82
N GLY A 341 2.41 -1.08 -3.75
CA GLY A 341 1.35 -1.13 -2.76
C GLY A 341 1.08 0.30 -2.28
N SER A 342 0.36 1.07 -3.08
CA SER A 342 0.35 2.53 -3.01
C SER A 342 -0.22 3.10 -1.72
N ASP A 343 -1.18 2.41 -1.13
CA ASP A 343 -1.96 2.91 0.01
C ASP A 343 -2.76 4.20 -0.34
N TYR A 344 -3.11 4.36 -1.64
CA TYR A 344 -4.01 5.43 -2.05
C TYR A 344 -5.33 5.34 -1.31
N ASP A 345 -5.91 6.48 -1.03
CA ASP A 345 -7.13 6.67 -0.22
C ASP A 345 -6.98 6.32 1.28
N GLY A 346 -5.86 5.69 1.71
CA GLY A 346 -5.51 5.43 3.11
C GLY A 346 -4.53 6.43 3.70
N VAL A 347 -3.79 7.18 2.86
CA VAL A 347 -2.73 8.09 3.31
C VAL A 347 -3.07 9.56 3.09
N SER A 348 -2.55 10.41 3.99
CA SER A 348 -2.82 11.85 3.99
C SER A 348 -1.83 12.68 3.16
N ALA A 349 -0.71 12.09 2.73
CA ALA A 349 0.35 12.78 2.01
C ALA A 349 1.10 11.82 1.09
N LEU A 350 1.29 12.23 -0.14
CA LEU A 350 1.90 11.47 -1.22
C LEU A 350 3.17 12.18 -1.73
N PRO A 351 4.11 11.48 -2.39
CA PRO A 351 5.24 12.11 -3.07
C PRO A 351 4.79 13.10 -4.14
N GLU A 352 5.61 14.10 -4.40
CA GLU A 352 5.33 15.11 -5.43
C GLU A 352 5.08 14.46 -6.79
N GLY A 353 3.95 14.84 -7.39
CA GLY A 353 3.53 14.32 -8.68
C GLY A 353 2.92 12.93 -8.65
N MET A 354 2.70 12.34 -7.46
CA MET A 354 1.98 11.07 -7.26
C MET A 354 0.57 11.30 -6.70
N ASP A 355 -0.13 12.28 -7.22
CA ASP A 355 -1.36 12.85 -6.63
C ASP A 355 -2.55 11.88 -6.62
N ASP A 356 -2.61 10.94 -7.56
CA ASP A 356 -3.67 9.93 -7.67
C ASP A 356 -3.24 8.75 -8.56
N VAL A 357 -4.12 7.78 -8.71
CA VAL A 357 -3.87 6.53 -9.47
C VAL A 357 -3.56 6.74 -10.96
N THR A 358 -3.78 7.92 -11.54
CA THR A 358 -3.39 8.22 -12.93
C THR A 358 -1.87 8.33 -13.10
N THR A 359 -1.14 8.43 -12.00
CA THR A 359 0.30 8.72 -11.97
C THR A 359 1.21 7.50 -12.01
N TYR A 360 0.69 6.29 -11.93
CA TYR A 360 1.48 5.05 -12.04
C TYR A 360 2.45 5.00 -13.24
N PRO A 361 2.09 5.52 -14.45
CA PRO A 361 3.03 5.54 -15.58
C PRO A 361 4.35 6.24 -15.30
N LYS A 362 4.36 7.22 -14.37
CA LYS A 362 5.58 7.95 -13.98
C LYS A 362 6.59 7.03 -13.27
N ILE A 363 6.12 6.02 -12.52
CA ILE A 363 7.01 5.01 -11.91
C ILE A 363 7.73 4.23 -13.01
N THR A 364 7.02 3.82 -14.04
CA THR A 364 7.60 3.12 -15.20
C THR A 364 8.64 3.98 -15.91
N GLU A 365 8.35 5.27 -16.07
CA GLU A 365 9.26 6.24 -16.70
C GLU A 365 10.54 6.41 -15.86
N GLU A 366 10.42 6.56 -14.54
CA GLU A 366 11.53 6.72 -13.63
C GLU A 366 12.40 5.44 -13.56
N LEU A 367 11.79 4.26 -13.49
CA LEU A 367 12.52 2.98 -13.55
C LEU A 367 13.30 2.85 -14.87
N LEU A 368 12.67 3.21 -16.00
CA LEU A 368 13.35 3.19 -17.30
C LEU A 368 14.51 4.19 -17.36
N ARG A 369 14.32 5.41 -16.81
CA ARG A 369 15.36 6.44 -16.69
C ARG A 369 16.58 5.98 -15.87
N ARG A 370 16.33 5.14 -14.85
CA ARG A 370 17.38 4.50 -14.02
C ARG A 370 18.07 3.31 -14.70
N GLY A 371 17.67 2.96 -15.92
CA GLY A 371 18.29 1.88 -16.69
C GLY A 371 17.73 0.49 -16.41
N TYR A 372 16.60 0.37 -15.74
CA TYR A 372 15.93 -0.92 -15.57
C TYR A 372 15.55 -1.54 -16.90
N SER A 373 15.79 -2.85 -17.04
CA SER A 373 15.34 -3.60 -18.20
C SER A 373 13.82 -3.67 -18.27
N ARG A 374 13.27 -3.84 -19.48
CA ARG A 374 11.83 -4.06 -19.66
C ARG A 374 11.32 -5.27 -18.87
N ALA A 375 12.15 -6.28 -18.70
CA ALA A 375 11.82 -7.48 -17.92
C ALA A 375 11.72 -7.15 -16.43
N SER A 376 12.70 -6.45 -15.87
CA SER A 376 12.71 -5.98 -14.47
C SER A 376 11.51 -5.08 -14.18
N ILE A 377 11.21 -4.12 -15.06
CA ILE A 377 10.04 -3.23 -14.90
C ILE A 377 8.75 -4.04 -14.84
N ARG A 378 8.54 -5.02 -15.73
CA ARG A 378 7.35 -5.88 -15.70
C ARG A 378 7.25 -6.72 -14.44
N LYS A 379 8.36 -7.20 -13.89
CA LYS A 379 8.39 -7.90 -12.61
C LYS A 379 7.90 -6.98 -11.49
N ILE A 380 8.48 -5.78 -11.37
CA ILE A 380 8.16 -4.80 -10.32
C ILE A 380 6.72 -4.32 -10.41
N LEU A 381 6.20 -4.04 -11.62
CA LEU A 381 4.83 -3.53 -11.79
C LEU A 381 3.76 -4.57 -11.39
N GLY A 382 4.03 -5.86 -11.45
CA GLY A 382 3.05 -6.87 -11.03
C GLY A 382 3.48 -8.31 -11.17
N GLY A 383 4.50 -8.62 -11.99
CA GLY A 383 4.97 -9.99 -12.20
C GLY A 383 5.35 -10.71 -10.91
N ASN A 384 5.98 -10.00 -9.97
CA ASN A 384 6.38 -10.53 -8.67
C ASN A 384 5.17 -10.86 -7.79
N VAL A 385 4.17 -9.98 -7.74
CA VAL A 385 2.90 -10.21 -7.03
C VAL A 385 2.16 -11.39 -7.66
N MET A 386 2.09 -11.47 -9.00
CA MET A 386 1.48 -12.61 -9.71
C MET A 386 2.13 -13.94 -9.35
N ARG A 387 3.45 -13.98 -9.14
CA ARG A 387 4.17 -15.17 -8.69
C ARG A 387 3.71 -15.62 -7.31
N VAL A 388 3.59 -14.68 -6.35
CA VAL A 388 3.10 -14.94 -4.99
C VAL A 388 1.63 -15.38 -5.02
N MET A 389 0.77 -14.71 -5.80
CA MET A 389 -0.63 -15.10 -5.98
C MET A 389 -0.76 -16.53 -6.52
N LYS A 390 0.01 -16.88 -7.55
CA LYS A 390 -0.01 -18.22 -8.15
C LYS A 390 0.38 -19.31 -7.15
N ALA A 391 1.33 -19.03 -6.27
CA ALA A 391 1.79 -19.96 -5.25
C ALA A 391 0.77 -20.16 -4.12
N ASN A 392 -0.06 -19.16 -3.84
CA ASN A 392 -1.05 -19.16 -2.75
C ASN A 392 -2.44 -19.62 -3.19
N PHE A 393 -3.03 -18.99 -4.21
CA PHE A 393 -4.44 -19.19 -4.58
C PHE A 393 -4.74 -20.54 -5.26
N GLY A 394 -3.71 -21.28 -5.62
CA GLY A 394 -3.90 -22.47 -6.43
C GLY A 394 -4.25 -22.14 -7.90
N ARG A 395 -4.67 -23.15 -8.64
CA ARG A 395 -5.06 -23.02 -10.07
C ARG A 395 -6.49 -22.53 -10.22
#